data_36e53e324d519983d93a7e16c6532341
#
_entry.id   36e53e324d519983d93a7e16c6532341
#
_cell.length_a   1.000
_cell.length_b   1.000
_cell.length_c   1.000
_cell.angle_alpha   90.00
_cell.angle_beta   90.00
_cell.angle_gamma   90.00
#
_symmetry.space_group_name_H-M   'P 1'
#
loop_
_entity.id
_entity.type
_entity.pdbx_description
1 polymer ?
#
loop_
_entity_poly.entity_id
_entity_poly.type
_entity_poly.pdbx_seq_one_letter_code
_entity_poly.pdbx_strand_id
1 'polypeptide(L)'
;MITLRFEDGTIRLSGLEESDPAVESLPGVAWDERGLVARAPAYRYAELRTALRERDVAFDDQVLPDERLSLSHSYDLRPYQTEALDAWRANGERGVVELPTGAGKTVLAVDAIAALGVPTLVVVPTIDLLDQWRRELETEFDVPVGQFGGGKQEREAITVSTYDSAYLRAEDVGGDFGFVVFDEVHHLGGEGYRDAARLLAAPARLGLTATFERPDGAHEVIADVVGPKVYEASVDDLAGEHLADYEVRRIEVALSSAERDAYDEAQGTFVDYLKHSNLSLRSGSDYRKLVMRSGTDPKAREALLAKQRARRIMMNADAKIDTLGRLLDRHRDDRIIVFTAHTDLVYRLSERYLLPAVTSETGTKERREILERFRDGTYSRVVTANVLDEGVDVPDANVAVVLAGSGSEREFTQRLGRVLRPKRDGGRALLYEVVSEETAEERVADRRR
;
A
#
# COMPACT_ATOMS: atom_id res chain seq x y z
N MET A 1 -30.28 33.04 -2.24
CA MET A 1 -29.63 31.96 -3.02
C MET A 1 -28.32 31.66 -2.33
N ILE A 2 -28.07 30.40 -2.01
CA ILE A 2 -26.85 29.95 -1.36
C ILE A 2 -25.72 29.86 -2.39
N THR A 3 -24.52 30.35 -2.08
CA THR A 3 -23.34 30.15 -2.95
C THR A 3 -22.34 29.25 -2.20
N LEU A 4 -21.91 28.18 -2.84
CA LEU A 4 -20.91 27.25 -2.33
C LEU A 4 -19.53 27.58 -2.92
N ARG A 5 -18.50 27.69 -2.09
CA ARG A 5 -17.10 27.88 -2.50
C ARG A 5 -16.16 27.03 -1.65
N PHE A 6 -15.12 26.54 -2.27
CA PHE A 6 -13.99 25.96 -1.53
C PHE A 6 -13.13 27.07 -0.93
N GLU A 7 -12.78 26.94 0.35
CA GLU A 7 -11.92 27.86 1.07
C GLU A 7 -11.20 27.10 2.18
N ASP A 8 -9.87 27.02 2.10
CA ASP A 8 -8.98 26.45 3.12
C ASP A 8 -9.45 25.07 3.66
N GLY A 9 -9.68 24.12 2.76
CA GLY A 9 -10.12 22.76 3.12
C GLY A 9 -11.56 22.64 3.60
N THR A 10 -12.36 23.69 3.47
CA THR A 10 -13.80 23.71 3.83
C THR A 10 -14.66 24.19 2.66
N ILE A 11 -15.96 23.87 2.71
CA ILE A 11 -16.96 24.46 1.85
C ILE A 11 -17.62 25.62 2.58
N ARG A 12 -17.43 26.82 2.09
CA ARG A 12 -18.09 28.02 2.58
C ARG A 12 -19.48 28.16 1.93
N LEU A 13 -20.50 28.36 2.75
CA LEU A 13 -21.87 28.60 2.33
C LEU A 13 -22.23 30.06 2.60
N SER A 14 -22.26 30.89 1.55
CA SER A 14 -22.66 32.29 1.65
C SER A 14 -24.16 32.44 1.37
N GLY A 15 -24.81 33.43 1.98
CA GLY A 15 -26.24 33.70 1.80
C GLY A 15 -27.11 32.99 2.85
N LEU A 16 -26.53 32.47 3.91
CA LEU A 16 -27.20 31.97 5.12
C LEU A 16 -26.93 32.93 6.28
N GLU A 17 -27.85 32.97 7.24
CA GLU A 17 -27.69 33.61 8.55
C GLU A 17 -27.50 32.52 9.62
N GLU A 18 -26.94 32.89 10.79
CA GLU A 18 -26.72 31.94 11.90
C GLU A 18 -27.99 31.21 12.33
N SER A 19 -29.13 31.93 12.35
CA SER A 19 -30.43 31.39 12.72
C SER A 19 -31.15 30.61 11.62
N ASP A 20 -30.54 30.44 10.44
CA ASP A 20 -31.16 29.73 9.33
C ASP A 20 -31.23 28.22 9.65
N PRO A 21 -32.42 27.60 9.57
CA PRO A 21 -32.59 26.17 9.84
C PRO A 21 -31.71 25.29 8.91
N ALA A 22 -31.24 25.78 7.79
CA ALA A 22 -30.31 25.09 6.93
C ALA A 22 -28.96 24.83 7.61
N VAL A 23 -28.49 25.74 8.47
CA VAL A 23 -27.22 25.57 9.21
C VAL A 23 -27.24 24.34 10.12
N GLU A 24 -28.34 24.07 10.80
CA GLU A 24 -28.46 22.91 11.68
C GLU A 24 -28.81 21.61 10.94
N SER A 25 -29.45 21.70 9.79
CA SER A 25 -30.06 20.55 9.11
C SER A 25 -29.25 20.00 7.93
N LEU A 26 -28.28 20.76 7.39
CA LEU A 26 -27.41 20.31 6.30
C LEU A 26 -26.23 19.48 6.82
N PRO A 27 -25.77 18.45 6.07
CA PRO A 27 -24.71 17.55 6.50
C PRO A 27 -23.40 18.26 6.83
N GLY A 28 -22.99 18.21 8.10
CA GLY A 28 -21.71 18.76 8.55
C GLY A 28 -21.60 20.28 8.52
N VAL A 29 -22.68 21.01 8.26
CA VAL A 29 -22.68 22.48 8.27
C VAL A 29 -22.68 22.98 9.70
N ALA A 30 -21.82 23.95 9.97
CA ALA A 30 -21.75 24.66 11.24
C ALA A 30 -21.51 26.15 10.99
N TRP A 31 -21.98 26.99 11.91
CA TRP A 31 -21.75 28.42 11.86
C TRP A 31 -20.33 28.74 12.37
N ASP A 32 -19.57 29.49 11.57
CA ASP A 32 -18.28 30.02 11.97
C ASP A 32 -18.43 31.46 12.48
N GLU A 33 -18.39 31.63 13.79
CA GLU A 33 -18.55 32.93 14.47
C GLU A 33 -17.46 33.94 14.04
N ARG A 34 -16.26 33.47 13.67
CA ARG A 34 -15.16 34.36 13.27
C ARG A 34 -15.34 34.91 11.87
N GLY A 35 -15.78 34.06 10.97
CA GLY A 35 -16.03 34.41 9.58
C GLY A 35 -17.45 34.94 9.33
N LEU A 36 -18.36 34.85 10.31
CA LEU A 36 -19.80 35.14 10.18
C LEU A 36 -20.41 34.44 8.95
N VAL A 37 -20.13 33.14 8.80
CA VAL A 37 -20.51 32.36 7.62
C VAL A 37 -20.68 30.89 8.00
N ALA A 38 -21.58 30.19 7.31
CA ALA A 38 -21.71 28.74 7.46
C ALA A 38 -20.59 28.00 6.72
N ARG A 39 -20.02 26.95 7.34
CA ARG A 39 -18.96 26.11 6.74
C ARG A 39 -19.29 24.64 6.92
N ALA A 40 -18.85 23.83 5.96
CA ALA A 40 -18.87 22.38 6.05
C ALA A 40 -17.47 21.80 5.73
N PRO A 41 -17.07 20.64 6.26
CA PRO A 41 -15.85 19.96 5.86
C PRO A 41 -15.87 19.64 4.36
N ALA A 42 -14.75 19.84 3.66
CA ALA A 42 -14.69 19.68 2.20
C ALA A 42 -15.12 18.27 1.74
N TYR A 43 -14.74 17.19 2.47
CA TYR A 43 -15.09 15.83 2.09
C TYR A 43 -16.59 15.50 2.13
N ARG A 44 -17.39 16.35 2.79
CA ARG A 44 -18.85 16.27 2.83
C ARG A 44 -19.55 16.99 1.66
N TYR A 45 -18.79 17.55 0.74
CA TYR A 45 -19.33 18.32 -0.37
C TYR A 45 -20.35 17.54 -1.22
N ALA A 46 -20.10 16.28 -1.54
CA ALA A 46 -21.05 15.45 -2.29
C ALA A 46 -22.39 15.30 -1.53
N GLU A 47 -22.35 15.02 -0.23
CA GLU A 47 -23.52 14.88 0.63
C GLU A 47 -24.28 16.20 0.74
N LEU A 48 -23.56 17.31 0.89
CA LEU A 48 -24.13 18.65 0.96
C LEU A 48 -24.92 19.00 -0.32
N ARG A 49 -24.31 18.73 -1.49
CA ARG A 49 -25.00 18.94 -2.79
C ARG A 49 -26.27 18.10 -2.93
N THR A 50 -26.20 16.85 -2.53
CA THR A 50 -27.34 15.93 -2.55
C THR A 50 -28.45 16.46 -1.62
N ALA A 51 -28.12 16.83 -0.40
CA ALA A 51 -29.09 17.35 0.55
C ALA A 51 -29.75 18.68 0.10
N LEU A 52 -29.00 19.56 -0.55
CA LEU A 52 -29.56 20.80 -1.13
C LEU A 52 -30.53 20.52 -2.29
N ARG A 53 -30.20 19.57 -3.15
CA ARG A 53 -31.06 19.16 -4.30
C ARG A 53 -32.32 18.45 -3.81
N GLU A 54 -32.21 17.53 -2.86
CA GLU A 54 -33.37 16.81 -2.27
C GLU A 54 -34.36 17.75 -1.60
N ARG A 55 -33.91 18.90 -1.11
CA ARG A 55 -34.72 19.93 -0.47
C ARG A 55 -35.22 21.01 -1.46
N ASP A 56 -34.91 20.86 -2.73
CA ASP A 56 -35.22 21.84 -3.78
C ASP A 56 -34.70 23.26 -3.47
N VAL A 57 -33.52 23.34 -2.79
CA VAL A 57 -32.87 24.61 -2.48
C VAL A 57 -31.98 25.04 -3.64
N ALA A 58 -32.29 26.21 -4.22
CA ALA A 58 -31.44 26.76 -5.27
C ALA A 58 -30.11 27.25 -4.73
N PHE A 59 -29.01 26.80 -5.33
CA PHE A 59 -27.64 27.19 -4.97
C PHE A 59 -26.76 27.41 -6.20
N ASP A 60 -25.77 28.28 -6.06
CA ASP A 60 -24.70 28.52 -7.02
C ASP A 60 -23.45 27.76 -6.57
N ASP A 61 -23.00 26.82 -7.40
CA ASP A 61 -21.93 25.92 -7.08
C ASP A 61 -20.62 26.36 -7.75
N GLN A 62 -19.72 26.93 -6.96
CA GLN A 62 -18.41 27.43 -7.38
C GLN A 62 -17.27 26.68 -6.67
N VAL A 63 -17.49 25.44 -6.21
CA VAL A 63 -16.50 24.67 -5.44
C VAL A 63 -15.43 24.06 -6.34
N LEU A 64 -15.86 23.50 -7.48
CA LEU A 64 -14.97 22.80 -8.41
C LEU A 64 -14.91 23.53 -9.75
N PRO A 65 -13.81 23.44 -10.50
CA PRO A 65 -13.74 23.95 -11.85
C PRO A 65 -14.74 23.24 -12.77
N ASP A 66 -15.36 23.98 -13.67
CA ASP A 66 -16.21 23.42 -14.73
C ASP A 66 -15.33 23.00 -15.92
N GLU A 67 -14.40 22.10 -15.66
CA GLU A 67 -13.47 21.58 -16.66
C GLU A 67 -13.83 20.14 -17.01
N ARG A 68 -13.85 19.82 -18.32
CA ARG A 68 -14.08 18.48 -18.83
C ARG A 68 -12.92 18.04 -19.70
N LEU A 69 -12.42 16.85 -19.39
CA LEU A 69 -11.32 16.21 -20.10
C LEU A 69 -11.89 15.16 -21.05
N SER A 70 -11.42 15.18 -22.29
CA SER A 70 -11.74 14.13 -23.26
C SER A 70 -10.59 13.14 -23.28
N LEU A 71 -10.71 12.07 -22.52
CA LEU A 71 -9.67 11.07 -22.31
C LEU A 71 -10.08 9.74 -22.96
N SER A 72 -9.09 9.04 -23.49
CA SER A 72 -9.23 7.67 -23.97
C SER A 72 -8.00 6.86 -23.59
N HIS A 73 -8.14 5.57 -23.40
CA HIS A 73 -7.06 4.65 -23.07
C HIS A 73 -7.12 3.39 -23.93
N SER A 74 -6.05 2.60 -23.92
CA SER A 74 -5.90 1.40 -24.74
C SER A 74 -6.31 0.10 -24.05
N TYR A 75 -6.67 0.15 -22.76
CA TYR A 75 -6.95 -1.04 -21.98
C TYR A 75 -8.32 -1.65 -22.26
N ASP A 76 -8.34 -3.00 -22.36
CA ASP A 76 -9.55 -3.80 -22.26
C ASP A 76 -9.74 -4.29 -20.82
N LEU A 77 -10.85 -3.93 -20.19
CA LEU A 77 -11.16 -4.35 -18.83
C LEU A 77 -11.50 -5.84 -18.78
N ARG A 78 -11.01 -6.50 -17.76
CA ARG A 78 -11.42 -7.86 -17.42
C ARG A 78 -12.80 -7.86 -16.76
N PRO A 79 -13.57 -8.97 -16.83
CA PRO A 79 -14.93 -9.01 -16.26
C PRO A 79 -15.02 -8.51 -14.83
N TYR A 80 -14.15 -8.98 -13.94
CA TYR A 80 -14.14 -8.55 -12.53
C TYR A 80 -13.78 -7.07 -12.34
N GLN A 81 -12.99 -6.46 -13.24
CA GLN A 81 -12.70 -5.04 -13.21
C GLN A 81 -13.93 -4.21 -13.60
N THR A 82 -14.69 -4.69 -14.57
CA THR A 82 -15.98 -4.09 -14.94
C THR A 82 -16.97 -4.17 -13.79
N GLU A 83 -17.11 -5.34 -13.15
CA GLU A 83 -17.97 -5.53 -11.97
C GLU A 83 -17.58 -4.60 -10.81
N ALA A 84 -16.27 -4.44 -10.56
CA ALA A 84 -15.77 -3.55 -9.52
C ALA A 84 -16.12 -2.08 -9.80
N LEU A 85 -15.98 -1.64 -11.04
CA LEU A 85 -16.34 -0.28 -11.45
C LEU A 85 -17.85 -0.04 -11.41
N ASP A 86 -18.65 -1.03 -11.80
CA ASP A 86 -20.11 -0.94 -11.75
C ASP A 86 -20.59 -0.86 -10.29
N ALA A 87 -20.00 -1.64 -9.38
CA ALA A 87 -20.28 -1.55 -7.95
C ALA A 87 -19.90 -0.18 -7.37
N TRP A 88 -18.75 0.38 -7.76
CA TRP A 88 -18.31 1.71 -7.36
C TRP A 88 -19.24 2.83 -7.89
N ARG A 89 -19.63 2.77 -9.17
CA ARG A 89 -20.61 3.70 -9.77
C ARG A 89 -21.97 3.62 -9.08
N ALA A 90 -22.44 2.39 -8.81
CA ALA A 90 -23.71 2.17 -8.11
C ALA A 90 -23.73 2.75 -6.69
N ASN A 91 -22.55 2.89 -6.05
CA ASN A 91 -22.40 3.54 -4.74
C ASN A 91 -22.11 5.06 -4.85
N GLY A 92 -22.51 5.70 -5.93
CA GLY A 92 -22.36 7.15 -6.13
C GLY A 92 -20.91 7.58 -6.35
N GLU A 93 -20.11 6.76 -6.99
CA GLU A 93 -18.70 7.04 -7.32
C GLU A 93 -17.81 7.21 -6.06
N ARG A 94 -18.19 6.56 -4.97
CA ARG A 94 -17.44 6.55 -3.70
C ARG A 94 -17.31 5.12 -3.17
N GLY A 95 -16.09 4.72 -2.87
CA GLY A 95 -15.87 3.40 -2.29
C GLY A 95 -14.46 2.89 -2.46
N VAL A 96 -14.22 1.75 -1.81
CA VAL A 96 -12.94 1.03 -1.85
C VAL A 96 -13.12 -0.27 -2.63
N VAL A 97 -12.20 -0.50 -3.54
CA VAL A 97 -12.06 -1.75 -4.29
C VAL A 97 -10.87 -2.51 -3.74
N GLU A 98 -11.12 -3.69 -3.17
CA GLU A 98 -10.10 -4.60 -2.66
C GLU A 98 -9.78 -5.66 -3.71
N LEU A 99 -8.60 -5.57 -4.32
CA LEU A 99 -8.10 -6.49 -5.32
C LEU A 99 -6.67 -6.90 -5.01
N PRO A 100 -6.28 -8.14 -5.22
CA PRO A 100 -4.90 -8.57 -5.03
C PRO A 100 -3.95 -7.79 -5.92
N THR A 101 -2.68 -7.82 -5.56
CA THR A 101 -1.63 -7.19 -6.37
C THR A 101 -1.51 -7.92 -7.71
N GLY A 102 -1.27 -7.17 -8.78
CA GLY A 102 -1.23 -7.72 -10.14
C GLY A 102 -2.61 -7.91 -10.79
N ALA A 103 -3.71 -7.67 -10.08
CA ALA A 103 -5.06 -7.73 -10.64
C ALA A 103 -5.43 -6.49 -11.49
N GLY A 104 -4.50 -5.57 -11.73
CA GLY A 104 -4.72 -4.41 -12.59
C GLY A 104 -5.53 -3.29 -11.93
N LYS A 105 -5.28 -3.00 -10.65
CA LYS A 105 -5.87 -1.85 -9.93
C LYS A 105 -5.65 -0.52 -10.67
N THR A 106 -4.46 -0.33 -11.24
CA THR A 106 -4.12 0.85 -12.04
C THR A 106 -5.00 0.95 -13.29
N VAL A 107 -5.20 -0.15 -14.01
CA VAL A 107 -6.08 -0.20 -15.21
C VAL A 107 -7.51 0.22 -14.86
N LEU A 108 -8.03 -0.30 -13.75
CA LEU A 108 -9.36 0.06 -13.23
C LEU A 108 -9.47 1.58 -12.95
N ALA A 109 -8.45 2.16 -12.33
CA ALA A 109 -8.46 3.60 -12.07
C ALA A 109 -8.31 4.44 -13.34
N VAL A 110 -7.50 4.01 -14.31
CA VAL A 110 -7.36 4.68 -15.62
C VAL A 110 -8.71 4.72 -16.34
N ASP A 111 -9.48 3.63 -16.35
CA ASP A 111 -10.84 3.60 -16.90
C ASP A 111 -11.77 4.56 -16.14
N ALA A 112 -11.72 4.56 -14.80
CA ALA A 112 -12.54 5.48 -14.00
C ALA A 112 -12.21 6.96 -14.29
N ILE A 113 -10.92 7.31 -14.44
CA ILE A 113 -10.45 8.66 -14.79
C ILE A 113 -10.99 9.07 -16.16
N ALA A 114 -10.85 8.20 -17.16
CA ALA A 114 -11.34 8.45 -18.50
C ALA A 114 -12.87 8.59 -18.55
N ALA A 115 -13.59 7.72 -17.85
CA ALA A 115 -15.05 7.70 -17.82
C ALA A 115 -15.63 8.96 -17.16
N LEU A 116 -15.03 9.47 -16.09
CA LEU A 116 -15.46 10.69 -15.41
C LEU A 116 -15.08 11.95 -16.20
N GLY A 117 -13.91 11.97 -16.82
CA GLY A 117 -13.42 13.09 -17.62
C GLY A 117 -13.37 14.40 -16.84
N VAL A 118 -12.93 14.39 -15.59
CA VAL A 118 -12.81 15.55 -14.71
C VAL A 118 -11.39 15.69 -14.18
N PRO A 119 -10.96 16.89 -13.75
CA PRO A 119 -9.68 17.04 -13.07
C PRO A 119 -9.52 16.03 -11.94
N THR A 120 -8.39 15.32 -11.93
CA THR A 120 -8.18 14.14 -11.07
C THR A 120 -6.86 14.22 -10.31
N LEU A 121 -6.91 13.92 -9.02
CA LEU A 121 -5.74 13.72 -8.16
C LEU A 121 -5.55 12.23 -7.86
N VAL A 122 -4.38 11.68 -8.17
CA VAL A 122 -3.98 10.33 -7.77
C VAL A 122 -3.00 10.43 -6.61
N VAL A 123 -3.32 9.81 -5.48
CA VAL A 123 -2.51 9.85 -4.25
C VAL A 123 -1.88 8.49 -3.99
N VAL A 124 -0.56 8.46 -3.84
CA VAL A 124 0.24 7.24 -3.73
C VAL A 124 1.20 7.29 -2.52
N PRO A 125 1.62 6.14 -1.96
CA PRO A 125 2.47 6.14 -0.76
C PRO A 125 3.94 6.52 -1.00
N THR A 126 4.49 6.29 -2.20
CA THR A 126 5.93 6.45 -2.45
C THR A 126 6.23 7.23 -3.72
N ILE A 127 7.44 7.80 -3.81
CA ILE A 127 7.91 8.49 -5.02
C ILE A 127 8.05 7.51 -6.20
N ASP A 128 8.44 6.27 -5.95
CA ASP A 128 8.57 5.28 -7.02
C ASP A 128 7.20 4.96 -7.65
N LEU A 129 6.13 4.85 -6.84
CA LEU A 129 4.75 4.73 -7.35
C LEU A 129 4.28 5.99 -8.05
N LEU A 130 4.66 7.16 -7.56
CA LEU A 130 4.34 8.43 -8.22
C LEU A 130 4.93 8.47 -9.63
N ASP A 131 6.21 8.11 -9.78
CA ASP A 131 6.88 8.04 -11.09
C ASP A 131 6.25 6.97 -12.01
N GLN A 132 5.77 5.86 -11.44
CA GLN A 132 5.07 4.81 -12.18
C GLN A 132 3.70 5.29 -12.67
N TRP A 133 2.88 5.84 -11.78
CA TRP A 133 1.56 6.38 -12.12
C TRP A 133 1.65 7.49 -13.17
N ARG A 134 2.63 8.40 -13.02
CA ARG A 134 2.84 9.45 -14.03
C ARG A 134 3.10 8.87 -15.41
N ARG A 135 4.07 7.95 -15.53
CA ARG A 135 4.40 7.31 -16.81
C ARG A 135 3.22 6.60 -17.43
N GLU A 136 2.43 5.92 -16.60
CA GLU A 136 1.23 5.21 -17.04
C GLU A 136 0.19 6.18 -17.60
N LEU A 137 -0.12 7.23 -16.85
CA LEU A 137 -1.10 8.25 -17.27
C LEU A 137 -0.63 9.06 -18.48
N GLU A 138 0.67 9.40 -18.56
CA GLU A 138 1.27 10.06 -19.72
C GLU A 138 1.24 9.16 -20.97
N THR A 139 1.33 7.85 -20.81
CA THR A 139 1.29 6.88 -21.93
C THR A 139 -0.12 6.68 -22.44
N GLU A 140 -1.11 6.57 -21.54
CA GLU A 140 -2.49 6.28 -21.91
C GLU A 140 -3.30 7.51 -22.29
N PHE A 141 -3.04 8.64 -21.64
CA PHE A 141 -3.77 9.88 -21.88
C PHE A 141 -2.85 10.88 -22.58
N ASP A 142 -2.98 11.29 -23.71
CA ASP A 142 -2.16 12.28 -24.41
C ASP A 142 -2.34 13.70 -23.81
N VAL A 143 -2.11 13.82 -22.49
CA VAL A 143 -2.23 15.07 -21.72
C VAL A 143 -1.06 15.21 -20.74
N PRO A 144 -0.64 16.44 -20.37
CA PRO A 144 0.38 16.63 -19.34
C PRO A 144 -0.15 16.13 -17.98
N VAL A 145 0.76 15.49 -17.23
CA VAL A 145 0.48 14.98 -15.89
C VAL A 145 1.33 15.70 -14.86
N GLY A 146 0.65 16.39 -13.94
CA GLY A 146 1.27 17.13 -12.85
C GLY A 146 1.87 16.23 -11.79
N GLN A 147 2.69 16.82 -10.91
CA GLN A 147 3.39 16.10 -9.85
C GLN A 147 3.51 16.93 -8.58
N PHE A 148 3.03 16.36 -7.45
CA PHE A 148 3.34 16.86 -6.11
C PHE A 148 4.18 15.84 -5.35
N GLY A 149 5.46 16.13 -5.15
CA GLY A 149 6.40 15.24 -4.50
C GLY A 149 7.73 15.12 -5.24
N GLY A 150 8.73 14.54 -4.58
CA GLY A 150 10.07 14.40 -5.18
C GLY A 150 10.74 15.73 -5.52
N GLY A 151 10.40 16.83 -4.81
CA GLY A 151 10.90 18.18 -5.06
C GLY A 151 10.16 18.95 -6.14
N LYS A 152 9.14 18.37 -6.79
CA LYS A 152 8.31 19.04 -7.80
C LYS A 152 6.96 19.47 -7.24
N GLN A 153 6.40 20.53 -7.84
CA GLN A 153 5.12 21.14 -7.47
C GLN A 153 4.38 21.59 -8.75
N GLU A 154 4.24 20.66 -9.68
CA GLU A 154 3.63 20.89 -10.99
C GLU A 154 2.16 20.49 -10.90
N ARG A 155 1.24 21.45 -11.11
CA ARG A 155 -0.20 21.24 -11.08
C ARG A 155 -0.75 21.18 -12.50
N GLU A 156 -1.44 20.09 -12.82
CA GLU A 156 -2.15 19.86 -14.07
C GLU A 156 -3.55 19.30 -13.77
N ALA A 157 -4.40 19.22 -14.78
CA ALA A 157 -5.74 18.65 -14.64
C ALA A 157 -5.71 17.20 -14.16
N ILE A 158 -4.68 16.41 -14.54
CA ILE A 158 -4.38 15.14 -13.94
C ILE A 158 -3.07 15.31 -13.18
N THR A 159 -3.08 15.09 -11.87
CA THR A 159 -1.91 15.27 -11.00
C THR A 159 -1.70 14.04 -10.13
N VAL A 160 -0.45 13.58 -10.01
CA VAL A 160 -0.06 12.50 -9.09
C VAL A 160 0.68 13.09 -7.90
N SER A 161 0.31 12.69 -6.70
CA SER A 161 0.88 13.19 -5.44
C SER A 161 1.28 12.05 -4.51
N THR A 162 2.31 12.24 -3.70
CA THR A 162 2.49 11.38 -2.54
C THR A 162 1.51 11.78 -1.42
N TYR A 163 1.20 10.85 -0.49
CA TYR A 163 0.36 11.16 0.68
C TYR A 163 0.90 12.34 1.49
N ASP A 164 2.22 12.41 1.71
CA ASP A 164 2.85 13.54 2.42
C ASP A 164 2.64 14.87 1.69
N SER A 165 2.81 14.88 0.36
CA SER A 165 2.65 16.10 -0.44
C SER A 165 1.18 16.50 -0.56
N ALA A 166 0.26 15.54 -0.68
CA ALA A 166 -1.17 15.78 -0.67
C ALA A 166 -1.61 16.41 0.66
N TYR A 167 -1.09 15.93 1.80
CA TYR A 167 -1.35 16.51 3.11
C TYR A 167 -0.93 17.98 3.20
N LEU A 168 0.27 18.30 2.73
CA LEU A 168 0.79 19.68 2.76
C LEU A 168 0.07 20.65 1.82
N ARG A 169 -0.68 20.12 0.84
CA ARG A 169 -1.32 20.92 -0.22
C ARG A 169 -2.84 20.92 -0.19
N ALA A 170 -3.46 20.02 0.56
CA ALA A 170 -4.90 19.79 0.52
C ALA A 170 -5.73 21.06 0.79
N GLU A 171 -5.26 21.96 1.66
CA GLU A 171 -5.91 23.24 1.92
C GLU A 171 -5.91 24.17 0.69
N ASP A 172 -4.82 24.14 -0.10
CA ASP A 172 -4.69 25.00 -1.28
C ASP A 172 -5.42 24.44 -2.51
N VAL A 173 -5.31 23.10 -2.72
CA VAL A 173 -5.73 22.47 -3.99
C VAL A 173 -6.98 21.59 -3.84
N GLY A 174 -7.56 21.52 -2.65
CA GLY A 174 -8.68 20.60 -2.38
C GLY A 174 -9.96 20.88 -3.18
N GLY A 175 -10.10 22.09 -3.73
CA GLY A 175 -11.19 22.48 -4.65
C GLY A 175 -10.87 22.33 -6.13
N ASP A 176 -9.69 21.79 -6.50
CA ASP A 176 -9.27 21.74 -7.90
C ASP A 176 -9.68 20.46 -8.62
N PHE A 177 -9.93 19.39 -7.89
CA PHE A 177 -10.11 18.05 -8.42
C PHE A 177 -11.53 17.54 -8.18
N GLY A 178 -12.20 17.08 -9.24
CA GLY A 178 -13.52 16.46 -9.17
C GLY A 178 -13.46 14.98 -8.80
N PHE A 179 -12.29 14.35 -8.95
CA PHE A 179 -12.07 12.95 -8.65
C PHE A 179 -10.75 12.77 -7.89
N VAL A 180 -10.74 11.89 -6.90
CA VAL A 180 -9.52 11.48 -6.20
C VAL A 180 -9.41 9.96 -6.15
N VAL A 181 -8.27 9.45 -6.61
CA VAL A 181 -7.87 8.05 -6.49
C VAL A 181 -6.84 7.93 -5.36
N PHE A 182 -7.10 7.08 -4.38
CA PHE A 182 -6.17 6.74 -3.30
C PHE A 182 -5.62 5.34 -3.56
N ASP A 183 -4.41 5.24 -4.08
CA ASP A 183 -3.73 3.96 -4.24
C ASP A 183 -3.13 3.53 -2.90
N GLU A 184 -3.21 2.23 -2.60
CA GLU A 184 -2.92 1.64 -1.30
C GLU A 184 -3.63 2.41 -0.17
N VAL A 185 -4.94 2.57 -0.33
CA VAL A 185 -5.80 3.43 0.52
C VAL A 185 -5.72 3.12 2.02
N HIS A 186 -5.22 1.95 2.40
CA HIS A 186 -4.99 1.58 3.80
C HIS A 186 -4.00 2.54 4.51
N HIS A 187 -3.16 3.30 3.77
CA HIS A 187 -2.32 4.35 4.34
C HIS A 187 -3.12 5.50 4.95
N LEU A 188 -4.34 5.79 4.48
CA LEU A 188 -5.22 6.81 5.07
C LEU A 188 -5.58 6.55 6.53
N GLY A 189 -5.39 5.33 7.03
CA GLY A 189 -5.56 5.01 8.44
C GLY A 189 -4.54 5.69 9.37
N GLY A 190 -3.44 6.27 8.84
CA GLY A 190 -2.45 7.02 9.60
C GLY A 190 -2.94 8.42 9.99
N GLU A 191 -2.47 8.92 11.15
CA GLU A 191 -2.69 10.32 11.53
C GLU A 191 -2.05 11.24 10.47
N GLY A 192 -2.74 12.31 10.09
CA GLY A 192 -2.33 13.27 9.06
C GLY A 192 -2.87 12.92 7.66
N TYR A 193 -2.71 11.70 7.15
CA TYR A 193 -3.18 11.37 5.81
C TYR A 193 -4.70 11.38 5.68
N ARG A 194 -5.43 10.93 6.70
CA ARG A 194 -6.89 11.08 6.78
C ARG A 194 -7.33 12.54 6.75
N ASP A 195 -6.54 13.43 7.37
CA ASP A 195 -6.86 14.86 7.41
C ASP A 195 -6.67 15.48 6.02
N ALA A 196 -5.62 15.08 5.27
CA ALA A 196 -5.48 15.44 3.86
C ALA A 196 -6.74 15.08 3.05
N ALA A 197 -7.22 13.84 3.19
CA ALA A 197 -8.42 13.41 2.47
C ALA A 197 -9.70 14.15 2.86
N ARG A 198 -9.78 14.64 4.11
CA ARG A 198 -10.90 15.46 4.60
C ARG A 198 -10.93 16.87 4.03
N LEU A 199 -9.76 17.39 3.68
CA LEU A 199 -9.61 18.74 3.11
C LEU A 199 -9.91 18.79 1.60
N LEU A 200 -10.04 17.63 0.93
CA LEU A 200 -10.37 17.56 -0.50
C LEU A 200 -11.88 17.58 -0.72
N ALA A 201 -12.35 18.41 -1.64
CA ALA A 201 -13.77 18.55 -1.97
C ALA A 201 -14.27 17.55 -3.04
N ALA A 202 -13.37 16.75 -3.65
CA ALA A 202 -13.72 15.81 -4.70
C ALA A 202 -14.96 14.96 -4.35
N PRO A 203 -16.06 15.02 -5.12
CA PRO A 203 -17.25 14.22 -4.90
C PRO A 203 -17.03 12.75 -5.23
N ALA A 204 -16.28 12.44 -6.30
CA ALA A 204 -15.93 11.08 -6.66
C ALA A 204 -14.63 10.67 -5.96
N ARG A 205 -14.62 9.47 -5.37
CA ARG A 205 -13.47 8.94 -4.59
C ARG A 205 -13.34 7.45 -4.79
N LEU A 206 -12.17 7.00 -5.20
CA LEU A 206 -11.86 5.60 -5.40
C LEU A 206 -10.65 5.22 -4.52
N GLY A 207 -10.86 4.32 -3.58
CA GLY A 207 -9.79 3.69 -2.82
C GLY A 207 -9.39 2.37 -3.45
N LEU A 208 -8.11 2.15 -3.67
CA LEU A 208 -7.55 0.91 -4.17
C LEU A 208 -6.65 0.30 -3.11
N THR A 209 -6.83 -0.97 -2.82
CA THR A 209 -5.95 -1.70 -1.88
C THR A 209 -5.99 -3.18 -2.17
N ALA A 210 -4.99 -3.88 -1.68
CA ALA A 210 -5.04 -5.33 -1.63
C ALA A 210 -5.48 -5.86 -0.24
N THR A 211 -5.63 -4.97 0.75
CA THR A 211 -6.15 -5.29 2.09
C THR A 211 -6.86 -4.07 2.68
N PHE A 212 -8.16 -4.20 2.86
CA PHE A 212 -8.96 -3.11 3.43
C PHE A 212 -9.04 -3.19 4.95
N GLU A 213 -9.30 -4.38 5.48
CA GLU A 213 -9.46 -4.56 6.92
C GLU A 213 -8.12 -4.40 7.66
N ARG A 214 -8.14 -3.60 8.71
CA ARG A 214 -7.00 -3.33 9.58
C ARG A 214 -7.29 -3.74 11.02
N PRO A 215 -6.30 -4.36 11.71
CA PRO A 215 -6.47 -4.75 13.11
C PRO A 215 -6.66 -3.58 14.08
N ASP A 216 -6.29 -2.36 13.68
CA ASP A 216 -6.43 -1.14 14.46
C ASP A 216 -7.77 -0.41 14.27
N GLY A 217 -8.67 -0.95 13.42
CA GLY A 217 -9.99 -0.36 13.14
C GLY A 217 -9.96 0.87 12.21
N ALA A 218 -8.79 1.24 11.67
CA ALA A 218 -8.66 2.43 10.83
C ALA A 218 -9.44 2.37 9.50
N HIS A 219 -9.91 1.19 9.08
CA HIS A 219 -10.80 1.02 7.93
C HIS A 219 -12.15 1.72 8.08
N GLU A 220 -12.64 1.93 9.32
CA GLU A 220 -13.87 2.71 9.56
C GLU A 220 -13.70 4.18 9.17
N VAL A 221 -12.51 4.75 9.43
CA VAL A 221 -12.18 6.12 9.03
C VAL A 221 -12.06 6.24 7.50
N ILE A 222 -11.48 5.21 6.86
CA ILE A 222 -11.39 5.17 5.39
C ILE A 222 -12.79 5.11 4.78
N ALA A 223 -13.68 4.31 5.36
CA ALA A 223 -15.07 4.20 4.92
C ALA A 223 -15.83 5.52 5.05
N ASP A 224 -15.59 6.32 6.12
CA ASP A 224 -16.20 7.66 6.29
C ASP A 224 -15.70 8.64 5.21
N VAL A 225 -14.40 8.64 4.92
CA VAL A 225 -13.78 9.66 4.06
C VAL A 225 -13.83 9.29 2.56
N VAL A 226 -13.59 8.04 2.21
CA VAL A 226 -13.56 7.56 0.81
C VAL A 226 -14.89 6.94 0.42
N GLY A 227 -15.41 6.07 1.26
CA GLY A 227 -16.59 5.25 1.07
C GLY A 227 -16.37 3.82 1.54
N PRO A 228 -17.44 3.00 1.66
CA PRO A 228 -17.35 1.62 2.08
C PRO A 228 -16.58 0.76 1.07
N LYS A 229 -16.18 -0.45 1.49
CA LYS A 229 -15.71 -1.47 0.56
C LYS A 229 -16.88 -1.89 -0.35
N VAL A 230 -16.78 -1.60 -1.65
CA VAL A 230 -17.83 -1.85 -2.64
C VAL A 230 -17.60 -3.11 -3.46
N TYR A 231 -16.34 -3.55 -3.55
CA TYR A 231 -15.97 -4.76 -4.27
C TYR A 231 -14.75 -5.43 -3.64
N GLU A 232 -14.73 -6.76 -3.65
CA GLU A 232 -13.62 -7.58 -3.19
C GLU A 232 -13.47 -8.79 -4.10
N ALA A 233 -12.24 -9.09 -4.52
CA ALA A 233 -11.89 -10.38 -5.10
C ALA A 233 -10.59 -10.89 -4.49
N SER A 234 -10.57 -12.16 -4.12
CA SER A 234 -9.39 -12.82 -3.55
C SER A 234 -8.45 -13.33 -4.64
N VAL A 235 -7.25 -13.78 -4.22
CA VAL A 235 -6.31 -14.44 -5.14
C VAL A 235 -6.95 -15.71 -5.72
N ASP A 236 -7.70 -16.45 -4.91
CA ASP A 236 -8.34 -17.71 -5.31
C ASP A 236 -9.45 -17.49 -6.36
N ASP A 237 -10.19 -16.38 -6.26
CA ASP A 237 -11.22 -15.99 -7.22
C ASP A 237 -10.63 -15.67 -8.60
N LEU A 238 -9.38 -15.17 -8.63
CA LEU A 238 -8.68 -14.74 -9.84
C LEU A 238 -7.61 -15.74 -10.32
N ALA A 239 -7.33 -16.78 -9.54
CA ALA A 239 -6.31 -17.78 -9.88
C ALA A 239 -6.69 -18.60 -11.12
N GLY A 240 -5.70 -18.84 -11.97
CA GLY A 240 -5.84 -19.66 -13.19
C GLY A 240 -6.34 -18.91 -14.42
N GLU A 241 -7.15 -17.87 -14.30
CA GLU A 241 -7.58 -17.05 -15.44
C GLU A 241 -6.85 -15.71 -15.56
N HIS A 242 -6.49 -15.11 -14.42
CA HIS A 242 -6.07 -13.70 -14.36
C HIS A 242 -4.78 -13.42 -13.58
N LEU A 243 -4.33 -14.33 -12.72
CA LEU A 243 -3.06 -14.24 -12.01
C LEU A 243 -2.11 -15.36 -12.47
N ALA A 244 -0.83 -15.05 -12.50
CA ALA A 244 0.18 -16.03 -12.86
C ALA A 244 0.19 -17.20 -11.86
N ASP A 245 -0.01 -18.41 -12.36
CA ASP A 245 0.16 -19.65 -11.60
C ASP A 245 1.63 -19.79 -11.18
N TYR A 246 1.89 -19.91 -9.89
CA TYR A 246 3.21 -20.23 -9.37
C TYR A 246 3.17 -21.47 -8.47
N GLU A 247 4.26 -22.22 -8.46
CA GLU A 247 4.42 -23.38 -7.61
C GLU A 247 5.23 -23.01 -6.37
N VAL A 248 4.71 -23.29 -5.17
CA VAL A 248 5.42 -23.07 -3.91
C VAL A 248 6.20 -24.32 -3.53
N ARG A 249 7.49 -24.18 -3.30
CA ARG A 249 8.39 -25.24 -2.82
C ARG A 249 9.04 -24.84 -1.51
N ARG A 250 8.62 -25.45 -0.43
CA ARG A 250 9.25 -25.29 0.87
C ARG A 250 10.52 -26.18 0.97
N ILE A 251 11.60 -25.57 1.45
CA ILE A 251 12.85 -26.25 1.77
C ILE A 251 13.14 -26.00 3.25
N GLU A 252 13.11 -27.05 4.01
CA GLU A 252 13.47 -27.03 5.43
C GLU A 252 14.97 -27.24 5.58
N VAL A 253 15.60 -26.44 6.45
CA VAL A 253 17.05 -26.49 6.71
C VAL A 253 17.31 -26.55 8.20
N ALA A 254 18.19 -27.44 8.62
CA ALA A 254 18.61 -27.56 9.99
C ALA A 254 19.60 -26.43 10.38
N LEU A 255 19.47 -25.92 11.60
CA LEU A 255 20.50 -25.09 12.20
C LEU A 255 21.74 -25.94 12.46
N SER A 256 22.94 -25.39 12.30
CA SER A 256 24.17 -26.02 12.81
C SER A 256 24.08 -26.23 14.33
N SER A 257 24.87 -27.14 14.90
CA SER A 257 24.85 -27.37 16.34
C SER A 257 25.09 -26.09 17.16
N ALA A 258 26.03 -25.26 16.73
CA ALA A 258 26.32 -23.99 17.39
C ALA A 258 25.17 -22.98 17.30
N GLU A 259 24.51 -22.90 16.13
CA GLU A 259 23.34 -22.07 15.95
C GLU A 259 22.15 -22.59 16.76
N ARG A 260 21.96 -23.92 16.83
CA ARG A 260 20.91 -24.55 17.61
C ARG A 260 21.08 -24.25 19.10
N ASP A 261 22.26 -24.46 19.65
CA ASP A 261 22.55 -24.18 21.06
C ASP A 261 22.29 -22.71 21.40
N ALA A 262 22.74 -21.78 20.54
CA ALA A 262 22.54 -20.36 20.73
C ALA A 262 21.07 -19.94 20.57
N TYR A 263 20.34 -20.58 19.67
CA TYR A 263 18.89 -20.35 19.47
C TYR A 263 18.11 -20.83 20.70
N ASP A 264 18.39 -22.03 21.20
CA ASP A 264 17.68 -22.64 22.32
C ASP A 264 17.93 -21.86 23.62
N GLU A 265 19.17 -21.40 23.86
CA GLU A 265 19.51 -20.50 24.97
C GLU A 265 18.71 -19.20 24.91
N ALA A 266 18.74 -18.55 23.76
CA ALA A 266 18.03 -17.28 23.57
C ALA A 266 16.50 -17.45 23.66
N GLN A 267 15.96 -18.49 23.04
CA GLN A 267 14.52 -18.79 23.11
C GLN A 267 14.09 -19.16 24.53
N GLY A 268 14.91 -19.94 25.25
CA GLY A 268 14.71 -20.31 26.68
C GLY A 268 14.62 -19.08 27.56
N THR A 269 15.56 -18.16 27.48
CA THR A 269 15.58 -16.89 28.24
C THR A 269 14.30 -16.10 28.01
N PHE A 270 13.86 -16.00 26.78
CA PHE A 270 12.62 -15.28 26.43
C PHE A 270 11.36 -15.97 26.99
N VAL A 271 11.24 -17.29 26.80
CA VAL A 271 10.08 -18.07 27.25
C VAL A 271 9.98 -18.07 28.78
N ASP A 272 11.12 -18.21 29.50
CA ASP A 272 11.14 -18.19 30.95
C ASP A 272 10.72 -16.85 31.54
N TYR A 273 11.12 -15.74 30.90
CA TYR A 273 10.59 -14.41 31.29
C TYR A 273 9.07 -14.35 31.11
N LEU A 274 8.52 -14.83 29.99
CA LEU A 274 7.05 -14.81 29.77
C LEU A 274 6.31 -15.64 30.82
N LYS A 275 6.81 -16.83 31.19
CA LYS A 275 6.20 -17.67 32.24
C LYS A 275 6.14 -16.98 33.60
N HIS A 276 7.12 -16.13 33.93
CA HIS A 276 7.20 -15.47 35.23
C HIS A 276 6.61 -14.06 35.27
N SER A 277 6.28 -13.48 34.13
CA SER A 277 5.91 -12.06 34.03
C SER A 277 4.42 -11.77 33.85
N ASN A 278 3.55 -12.78 33.85
CA ASN A 278 2.12 -12.65 33.53
C ASN A 278 1.84 -11.93 32.18
N LEU A 279 2.83 -11.88 31.27
CA LEU A 279 2.67 -11.36 29.90
C LEU A 279 2.37 -12.51 28.94
N SER A 280 1.26 -12.43 28.24
CA SER A 280 1.00 -13.30 27.10
C SER A 280 1.20 -12.51 25.81
N LEU A 281 2.02 -12.97 24.88
CA LEU A 281 2.21 -12.33 23.57
C LEU A 281 1.21 -12.91 22.57
N ARG A 282 -0.04 -12.47 22.63
CA ARG A 282 -1.10 -12.86 21.70
C ARG A 282 -1.38 -11.80 20.65
N SER A 283 -0.95 -10.57 20.88
CA SER A 283 -1.23 -9.42 20.03
C SER A 283 -0.04 -8.46 19.91
N GLY A 284 -0.05 -7.57 18.93
CA GLY A 284 0.93 -6.49 18.80
C GLY A 284 0.94 -5.52 19.99
N SER A 285 -0.19 -5.36 20.68
CA SER A 285 -0.29 -4.56 21.92
C SER A 285 0.51 -5.18 23.07
N ASP A 286 0.55 -6.52 23.16
CA ASP A 286 1.33 -7.20 24.19
C ASP A 286 2.83 -7.07 23.94
N TYR A 287 3.25 -7.10 22.67
CA TYR A 287 4.64 -6.82 22.32
C TYR A 287 5.04 -5.39 22.70
N ARG A 288 4.19 -4.40 22.44
CA ARG A 288 4.42 -3.00 22.86
C ARG A 288 4.59 -2.90 24.38
N LYS A 289 3.80 -3.63 25.17
CA LYS A 289 3.95 -3.68 26.63
C LYS A 289 5.33 -4.22 27.05
N LEU A 290 5.82 -5.28 26.39
CA LEU A 290 7.17 -5.80 26.64
C LEU A 290 8.24 -4.76 26.30
N VAL A 291 8.12 -4.07 25.16
CA VAL A 291 9.04 -3.00 24.77
C VAL A 291 9.03 -1.86 25.80
N MET A 292 7.86 -1.42 26.23
CA MET A 292 7.76 -0.36 27.27
C MET A 292 8.40 -0.81 28.60
N ARG A 293 8.14 -2.04 29.05
CA ARG A 293 8.77 -2.58 30.26
C ARG A 293 10.28 -2.71 30.15
N SER A 294 10.81 -3.02 28.98
CA SER A 294 12.25 -3.13 28.76
C SER A 294 13.03 -1.83 29.03
N GLY A 295 12.34 -0.69 29.06
CA GLY A 295 12.93 0.60 29.44
C GLY A 295 13.29 0.70 30.92
N THR A 296 12.54 0.03 31.80
CA THR A 296 12.69 0.14 33.27
C THR A 296 13.01 -1.18 33.95
N ASP A 297 12.71 -2.32 33.34
CA ASP A 297 12.97 -3.66 33.86
C ASP A 297 14.12 -4.36 33.12
N PRO A 298 15.28 -4.58 33.78
CA PRO A 298 16.42 -5.26 33.16
C PRO A 298 16.10 -6.66 32.63
N LYS A 299 15.21 -7.42 33.31
CA LYS A 299 14.80 -8.77 32.87
C LYS A 299 13.92 -8.71 31.62
N ALA A 300 13.04 -7.72 31.53
CA ALA A 300 12.26 -7.48 30.32
C ALA A 300 13.16 -7.12 29.14
N ARG A 301 14.20 -6.31 29.38
CA ARG A 301 15.20 -5.95 28.36
C ARG A 301 15.98 -7.16 27.89
N GLU A 302 16.46 -7.98 28.82
CA GLU A 302 17.18 -9.23 28.53
C GLU A 302 16.30 -10.17 27.68
N ALA A 303 15.05 -10.38 28.06
CA ALA A 303 14.10 -11.20 27.32
C ALA A 303 13.82 -10.64 25.89
N LEU A 304 13.70 -9.31 25.74
CA LEU A 304 13.51 -8.69 24.43
C LEU A 304 14.73 -8.89 23.52
N LEU A 305 15.94 -8.70 24.05
CA LEU A 305 17.19 -8.92 23.32
C LEU A 305 17.38 -10.41 22.97
N ALA A 306 17.03 -11.32 23.89
CA ALA A 306 17.06 -12.75 23.66
C ALA A 306 16.11 -13.15 22.52
N LYS A 307 14.86 -12.62 22.48
CA LYS A 307 13.93 -12.83 21.37
C LYS A 307 14.50 -12.33 20.03
N GLN A 308 15.13 -11.15 20.02
CA GLN A 308 15.75 -10.60 18.81
C GLN A 308 16.94 -11.45 18.34
N ARG A 309 17.76 -11.97 19.30
CA ARG A 309 18.87 -12.88 19.01
C ARG A 309 18.36 -14.20 18.40
N ALA A 310 17.37 -14.84 19.01
CA ALA A 310 16.78 -16.08 18.49
C ALA A 310 16.24 -15.88 17.07
N ARG A 311 15.53 -14.76 16.83
CA ARG A 311 15.02 -14.41 15.51
C ARG A 311 16.15 -14.23 14.48
N ARG A 312 17.24 -13.54 14.86
CA ARG A 312 18.40 -13.34 13.97
C ARG A 312 19.07 -14.67 13.60
N ILE A 313 19.24 -15.59 14.56
CA ILE A 313 19.85 -16.90 14.31
C ILE A 313 19.02 -17.70 13.30
N MET A 314 17.73 -17.89 13.54
CA MET A 314 16.88 -18.68 12.66
C MET A 314 16.74 -18.07 11.25
N MET A 315 16.74 -16.73 11.13
CA MET A 315 16.59 -16.07 9.84
C MET A 315 17.87 -16.03 9.01
N ASN A 316 19.04 -16.00 9.66
CA ASN A 316 20.35 -15.86 9.03
C ASN A 316 21.16 -17.16 9.05
N ALA A 317 20.53 -18.32 9.26
CA ALA A 317 21.19 -19.61 9.34
C ALA A 317 22.09 -19.88 8.12
N ASP A 318 23.30 -20.37 8.36
CA ASP A 318 24.27 -20.64 7.29
C ASP A 318 23.75 -21.66 6.28
N ALA A 319 22.96 -22.64 6.72
CA ALA A 319 22.30 -23.61 5.85
C ALA A 319 21.34 -22.97 4.82
N LYS A 320 20.70 -21.84 5.15
CA LYS A 320 19.89 -21.06 4.20
C LYS A 320 20.73 -20.45 3.10
N ILE A 321 21.89 -19.90 3.48
CA ILE A 321 22.84 -19.31 2.53
C ILE A 321 23.34 -20.37 1.55
N ASP A 322 23.75 -21.54 2.04
CA ASP A 322 24.19 -22.65 1.20
C ASP A 322 23.08 -23.20 0.31
N THR A 323 21.84 -23.21 0.82
CA THR A 323 20.67 -23.61 0.02
C THR A 323 20.40 -22.61 -1.09
N LEU A 324 20.52 -21.29 -0.83
CA LEU A 324 20.46 -20.28 -1.89
C LEU A 324 21.49 -20.54 -2.97
N GLY A 325 22.75 -20.83 -2.61
CA GLY A 325 23.78 -21.15 -3.62
C GLY A 325 23.37 -22.29 -4.57
N ARG A 326 22.81 -23.37 -3.99
CA ARG A 326 22.29 -24.51 -4.79
C ARG A 326 21.10 -24.11 -5.70
N LEU A 327 20.23 -23.22 -5.22
CA LEU A 327 19.12 -22.71 -6.02
C LEU A 327 19.60 -21.80 -7.15
N LEU A 328 20.57 -20.91 -6.88
CA LEU A 328 21.18 -20.06 -7.91
C LEU A 328 21.87 -20.89 -9.00
N ASP A 329 22.51 -22.01 -8.63
CA ASP A 329 23.12 -22.94 -9.59
C ASP A 329 22.10 -23.71 -10.42
N ARG A 330 20.99 -24.13 -9.78
CA ARG A 330 19.90 -24.83 -10.47
C ARG A 330 19.16 -23.96 -11.49
N HIS A 331 19.04 -22.67 -11.19
CA HIS A 331 18.26 -21.69 -11.94
C HIS A 331 19.16 -20.68 -12.65
N ARG A 332 20.20 -21.16 -13.35
CA ARG A 332 21.20 -20.29 -14.00
C ARG A 332 20.63 -19.40 -15.07
N ASP A 333 19.63 -19.89 -15.79
CA ASP A 333 19.00 -19.23 -16.93
C ASP A 333 17.71 -18.48 -16.55
N ASP A 334 17.35 -18.53 -15.28
CA ASP A 334 16.13 -17.90 -14.76
C ASP A 334 16.44 -16.50 -14.19
N ARG A 335 15.42 -15.67 -14.16
CA ARG A 335 15.44 -14.39 -13.45
C ARG A 335 15.00 -14.61 -12.01
N ILE A 336 15.90 -14.30 -11.06
CA ILE A 336 15.74 -14.65 -9.67
C ILE A 336 15.69 -13.40 -8.79
N ILE A 337 14.68 -13.31 -7.93
CA ILE A 337 14.67 -12.34 -6.83
C ILE A 337 14.77 -13.08 -5.51
N VAL A 338 15.70 -12.63 -4.65
CA VAL A 338 15.91 -13.18 -3.33
C VAL A 338 15.41 -12.19 -2.28
N PHE A 339 14.49 -12.62 -1.45
CA PHE A 339 13.91 -11.82 -0.37
C PHE A 339 14.47 -12.25 0.99
N THR A 340 14.82 -11.27 1.81
CA THR A 340 15.23 -11.49 3.21
C THR A 340 14.68 -10.37 4.12
N ALA A 341 14.57 -10.63 5.40
CA ALA A 341 14.05 -9.68 6.39
C ALA A 341 15.12 -8.71 6.96
N HIS A 342 16.40 -8.96 6.69
CA HIS A 342 17.51 -8.25 7.34
C HIS A 342 18.54 -7.74 6.34
N THR A 343 18.86 -6.47 6.43
CA THR A 343 19.88 -5.80 5.59
C THR A 343 21.26 -6.47 5.70
N ASP A 344 21.67 -6.90 6.90
CA ASP A 344 22.94 -7.63 7.12
C ASP A 344 23.02 -8.90 6.25
N LEU A 345 21.91 -9.63 6.10
CA LEU A 345 21.88 -10.83 5.27
C LEU A 345 21.95 -10.48 3.79
N VAL A 346 21.31 -9.39 3.37
CA VAL A 346 21.42 -8.90 1.98
C VAL A 346 22.87 -8.68 1.61
N TYR A 347 23.64 -7.96 2.43
CA TYR A 347 25.04 -7.68 2.14
C TYR A 347 25.91 -8.94 2.15
N ARG A 348 25.69 -9.86 3.10
CA ARG A 348 26.38 -11.17 3.11
C ARG A 348 26.13 -11.97 1.83
N LEU A 349 24.89 -11.98 1.33
CA LEU A 349 24.52 -12.69 0.10
C LEU A 349 25.07 -11.98 -1.13
N SER A 350 25.01 -10.65 -1.16
CA SER A 350 25.58 -9.82 -2.21
C SER A 350 27.09 -10.07 -2.36
N GLU A 351 27.81 -10.05 -1.27
CA GLU A 351 29.27 -10.31 -1.28
C GLU A 351 29.60 -11.74 -1.70
N ARG A 352 28.89 -12.74 -1.12
CA ARG A 352 29.19 -14.16 -1.38
C ARG A 352 28.86 -14.62 -2.79
N TYR A 353 27.76 -14.10 -3.36
CA TYR A 353 27.24 -14.55 -4.66
C TYR A 353 27.30 -13.47 -5.75
N LEU A 354 27.89 -12.31 -5.47
CA LEU A 354 28.01 -11.16 -6.37
C LEU A 354 26.64 -10.73 -6.92
N LEU A 355 25.65 -10.63 -6.03
CA LEU A 355 24.31 -10.22 -6.39
C LEU A 355 24.14 -8.72 -6.18
N PRO A 356 23.55 -7.98 -7.14
CA PRO A 356 23.10 -6.61 -6.87
C PRO A 356 22.14 -6.57 -5.68
N ALA A 357 22.38 -5.64 -4.75
CA ALA A 357 21.66 -5.53 -3.49
C ALA A 357 20.77 -4.29 -3.45
N VAL A 358 19.51 -4.47 -3.03
CA VAL A 358 18.57 -3.37 -2.80
C VAL A 358 18.11 -3.40 -1.35
N THR A 359 18.41 -2.33 -0.60
CA THR A 359 18.05 -2.16 0.82
C THR A 359 17.40 -0.80 1.05
N SER A 360 16.95 -0.52 2.28
CA SER A 360 16.49 0.82 2.66
C SER A 360 17.59 1.89 2.58
N GLU A 361 18.85 1.46 2.64
CA GLU A 361 20.03 2.34 2.54
C GLU A 361 20.45 2.62 1.09
N THR A 362 19.93 1.84 0.13
CA THR A 362 20.20 2.04 -1.31
C THR A 362 19.52 3.32 -1.78
N GLY A 363 20.32 4.26 -2.29
CA GLY A 363 19.81 5.53 -2.81
C GLY A 363 18.81 5.33 -3.98
N THR A 364 17.84 6.23 -4.11
CA THR A 364 16.76 6.12 -5.13
C THR A 364 17.30 5.97 -6.55
N LYS A 365 18.37 6.69 -6.91
CA LYS A 365 18.99 6.59 -8.24
C LYS A 365 19.62 5.21 -8.47
N GLU A 366 20.39 4.72 -7.51
CA GLU A 366 21.04 3.41 -7.57
C GLU A 366 20.01 2.28 -7.63
N ARG A 367 18.98 2.34 -6.78
CA ARG A 367 17.86 1.39 -6.79
C ARG A 367 17.21 1.31 -8.16
N ARG A 368 16.89 2.46 -8.76
CA ARG A 368 16.32 2.54 -10.12
C ARG A 368 17.24 1.89 -11.14
N GLU A 369 18.52 2.18 -11.11
CA GLU A 369 19.51 1.59 -12.04
C GLU A 369 19.59 0.07 -11.89
N ILE A 370 19.61 -0.47 -10.67
CA ILE A 370 19.63 -1.93 -10.42
C ILE A 370 18.35 -2.58 -10.99
N LEU A 371 17.18 -1.99 -10.73
CA LEU A 371 15.90 -2.54 -11.20
C LEU A 371 15.75 -2.43 -12.72
N GLU A 372 16.22 -1.36 -13.35
CA GLU A 372 16.25 -1.22 -14.81
C GLU A 372 17.15 -2.28 -15.45
N ARG A 373 18.37 -2.49 -14.93
CA ARG A 373 19.29 -3.54 -15.39
C ARG A 373 18.75 -4.95 -15.14
N PHE A 374 17.93 -5.12 -14.12
CA PHE A 374 17.21 -6.38 -13.91
C PHE A 374 16.06 -6.51 -14.92
N ARG A 375 15.36 -5.43 -15.29
CA ARG A 375 14.27 -5.42 -16.27
C ARG A 375 14.76 -5.73 -17.69
N ASP A 376 15.87 -5.16 -18.10
CA ASP A 376 16.47 -5.36 -19.43
C ASP A 376 17.26 -6.68 -19.57
N GLY A 377 17.45 -7.42 -18.45
CA GLY A 377 18.14 -8.70 -18.41
C GLY A 377 19.66 -8.60 -18.25
N THR A 378 20.23 -7.39 -18.10
CA THR A 378 21.65 -7.21 -17.76
C THR A 378 22.00 -7.88 -16.44
N TYR A 379 21.07 -7.77 -15.45
CA TYR A 379 21.11 -8.56 -14.24
C TYR A 379 20.02 -9.64 -14.30
N SER A 380 20.40 -10.90 -14.11
CA SER A 380 19.47 -12.02 -13.99
C SER A 380 19.04 -12.29 -12.54
N ARG A 381 19.71 -11.66 -11.57
CA ARG A 381 19.54 -11.93 -10.14
C ARG A 381 19.66 -10.66 -9.33
N VAL A 382 18.84 -10.55 -8.28
CA VAL A 382 18.88 -9.44 -7.32
C VAL A 382 18.53 -9.95 -5.93
N VAL A 383 19.13 -9.37 -4.88
CA VAL A 383 18.78 -9.64 -3.48
C VAL A 383 18.24 -8.37 -2.82
N THR A 384 17.18 -8.52 -2.03
CA THR A 384 16.54 -7.38 -1.39
C THR A 384 16.11 -7.67 0.05
N ALA A 385 16.16 -6.64 0.90
CA ALA A 385 15.50 -6.62 2.20
C ALA A 385 14.25 -5.78 2.09
N ASN A 386 13.08 -6.30 2.42
CA ASN A 386 11.77 -5.65 2.60
C ASN A 386 11.44 -4.38 1.76
N VAL A 387 12.40 -3.84 1.02
CA VAL A 387 12.36 -2.55 0.31
C VAL A 387 11.51 -2.60 -0.98
N LEU A 388 11.18 -3.82 -1.43
CA LEU A 388 10.29 -4.03 -2.58
C LEU A 388 8.84 -4.25 -2.15
N ASP A 389 8.51 -3.95 -0.89
CA ASP A 389 7.23 -4.29 -0.29
C ASP A 389 6.10 -3.39 -0.77
N GLU A 390 6.36 -2.08 -0.90
CA GLU A 390 5.34 -1.11 -1.30
C GLU A 390 5.89 -0.15 -2.36
N GLY A 391 5.19 -0.07 -3.47
CA GLY A 391 5.41 1.00 -4.46
C GLY A 391 6.61 0.87 -5.36
N VAL A 392 7.35 -0.23 -5.32
CA VAL A 392 8.44 -0.47 -6.27
C VAL A 392 7.94 -1.34 -7.42
N ASP A 393 8.03 -0.83 -8.65
CA ASP A 393 7.80 -1.61 -9.87
C ASP A 393 8.93 -2.64 -10.02
N VAL A 394 8.69 -3.83 -9.43
CA VAL A 394 9.64 -4.93 -9.47
C VAL A 394 9.53 -5.62 -10.82
N PRO A 395 10.62 -5.67 -11.59
CA PRO A 395 10.59 -6.35 -12.88
C PRO A 395 10.30 -7.84 -12.73
N ASP A 396 9.63 -8.40 -13.71
CA ASP A 396 9.21 -9.80 -13.73
C ASP A 396 10.36 -10.77 -13.48
N ALA A 397 10.16 -11.71 -12.56
CA ALA A 397 11.04 -12.82 -12.25
C ALA A 397 10.34 -14.15 -12.47
N ASN A 398 11.09 -15.19 -12.79
CA ASN A 398 10.55 -16.55 -12.95
C ASN A 398 10.67 -17.33 -11.63
N VAL A 399 11.62 -16.92 -10.79
CA VAL A 399 11.92 -17.58 -9.51
C VAL A 399 12.03 -16.54 -8.42
N ALA A 400 11.33 -16.76 -7.33
CA ALA A 400 11.48 -16.04 -6.08
C ALA A 400 12.02 -16.98 -5.00
N VAL A 401 12.99 -16.51 -4.22
CA VAL A 401 13.53 -17.24 -3.06
C VAL A 401 13.35 -16.39 -1.82
N VAL A 402 12.61 -16.90 -0.85
CA VAL A 402 12.38 -16.26 0.45
C VAL A 402 13.21 -16.98 1.49
N LEU A 403 14.24 -16.30 1.98
CA LEU A 403 15.12 -16.83 3.04
C LEU A 403 14.66 -16.44 4.44
N ALA A 404 13.93 -15.35 4.56
CA ALA A 404 13.34 -14.93 5.81
C ALA A 404 12.10 -14.08 5.47
N GLY A 405 10.93 -14.55 5.87
CA GLY A 405 9.67 -13.83 5.71
C GLY A 405 9.30 -13.10 7.00
N SER A 406 9.21 -11.77 6.96
CA SER A 406 8.47 -10.99 7.95
C SER A 406 7.16 -10.59 7.30
N GLY A 407 6.03 -10.86 7.91
CA GLY A 407 4.75 -10.38 7.41
C GLY A 407 3.62 -11.40 7.54
N SER A 408 2.40 -10.91 7.32
CA SER A 408 1.21 -11.76 7.24
C SER A 408 1.23 -12.55 5.92
N GLU A 409 0.45 -13.62 5.87
CA GLU A 409 0.20 -14.39 4.64
C GLU A 409 -0.19 -13.49 3.45
N ARG A 410 -1.00 -12.48 3.72
CA ARG A 410 -1.46 -11.50 2.73
C ARG A 410 -0.31 -10.66 2.16
N GLU A 411 0.55 -10.07 3.00
CA GLU A 411 1.70 -9.28 2.53
C GLU A 411 2.66 -10.11 1.68
N PHE A 412 2.87 -11.36 2.07
CA PHE A 412 3.72 -12.28 1.34
C PHE A 412 3.16 -12.63 -0.04
N THR A 413 1.88 -12.97 -0.13
CA THR A 413 1.18 -13.28 -1.39
C THR A 413 1.14 -12.05 -2.32
N GLN A 414 0.93 -10.87 -1.75
CA GLN A 414 0.95 -9.61 -2.51
C GLN A 414 2.30 -9.30 -3.13
N ARG A 415 3.40 -9.51 -2.39
CA ARG A 415 4.78 -9.32 -2.89
C ARG A 415 5.05 -10.21 -4.08
N LEU A 416 4.63 -11.48 -3.98
CA LEU A 416 4.86 -12.47 -5.01
C LEU A 416 4.05 -12.23 -6.28
N GLY A 417 2.80 -11.83 -6.16
CA GLY A 417 1.97 -11.50 -7.30
C GLY A 417 2.51 -10.33 -8.15
N ARG A 418 3.35 -9.47 -7.56
CA ARG A 418 4.04 -8.39 -8.30
C ARG A 418 5.25 -8.87 -9.08
N VAL A 419 5.89 -9.94 -8.63
CA VAL A 419 7.22 -10.35 -9.05
C VAL A 419 7.20 -11.57 -9.95
N LEU A 420 6.32 -12.54 -9.65
CA LEU A 420 6.34 -13.82 -10.33
C LEU A 420 5.53 -13.77 -11.63
N ARG A 421 6.20 -14.07 -12.74
CA ARG A 421 5.58 -14.25 -14.06
C ARG A 421 5.96 -15.63 -14.63
N PRO A 422 5.04 -16.28 -15.34
CA PRO A 422 5.36 -17.53 -16.05
C PRO A 422 6.55 -17.34 -16.99
N LYS A 423 7.27 -18.43 -17.22
CA LYS A 423 8.31 -18.45 -18.22
C LYS A 423 7.73 -18.23 -19.62
N ARG A 424 8.50 -17.64 -20.54
CA ARG A 424 8.10 -17.44 -21.96
C ARG A 424 7.79 -18.76 -22.70
N ASP A 425 8.30 -19.87 -22.19
CA ASP A 425 8.06 -21.23 -22.69
C ASP A 425 6.79 -21.88 -22.12
N GLY A 426 5.99 -21.16 -21.34
CA GLY A 426 4.78 -21.65 -20.68
C GLY A 426 5.04 -22.37 -19.35
N GLY A 427 6.26 -22.38 -18.84
CA GLY A 427 6.60 -22.93 -17.52
C GLY A 427 6.05 -22.05 -16.39
N ARG A 428 5.58 -22.69 -15.29
CA ARG A 428 5.12 -21.99 -14.10
C ARG A 428 6.23 -21.22 -13.42
N ALA A 429 5.90 -20.09 -12.82
CA ALA A 429 6.80 -19.41 -11.92
C ALA A 429 7.03 -20.23 -10.63
N LEU A 430 8.18 -20.11 -10.00
CA LEU A 430 8.56 -20.88 -8.82
C LEU A 430 8.83 -19.96 -7.62
N LEU A 431 8.26 -20.35 -6.49
CA LEU A 431 8.57 -19.76 -5.20
C LEU A 431 9.25 -20.77 -4.30
N TYR A 432 10.44 -20.45 -3.84
CA TYR A 432 11.11 -21.22 -2.80
C TYR A 432 10.99 -20.52 -1.44
N GLU A 433 10.39 -21.20 -0.45
CA GLU A 433 10.45 -20.81 0.96
C GLU A 433 11.53 -21.62 1.67
N VAL A 434 12.57 -20.98 2.14
CA VAL A 434 13.63 -21.65 2.92
C VAL A 434 13.43 -21.36 4.39
N VAL A 435 13.04 -22.38 5.15
CA VAL A 435 12.60 -22.28 6.55
C VAL A 435 13.57 -23.07 7.47
N SER A 436 13.92 -22.48 8.60
CA SER A 436 14.72 -23.19 9.61
C SER A 436 13.85 -24.15 10.43
N GLU A 437 14.17 -25.44 10.40
CA GLU A 437 13.48 -26.50 11.11
C GLU A 437 13.47 -26.29 12.63
N GLU A 438 12.43 -26.77 13.30
CA GLU A 438 12.27 -26.73 14.76
C GLU A 438 12.46 -25.33 15.36
N THR A 439 12.02 -24.30 14.64
CA THR A 439 12.07 -22.91 15.08
C THR A 439 10.69 -22.23 15.09
N ALA A 440 10.67 -21.00 15.56
CA ALA A 440 9.44 -20.19 15.48
C ALA A 440 9.02 -19.87 14.04
N GLU A 441 9.95 -19.91 13.09
CA GLU A 441 9.70 -19.65 11.67
C GLU A 441 8.85 -20.75 11.02
N GLU A 442 9.12 -22.00 11.32
CA GLU A 442 8.33 -23.15 10.86
C GLU A 442 6.85 -22.98 11.23
N ARG A 443 6.57 -22.62 12.48
CA ARG A 443 5.20 -22.36 12.97
C ARG A 443 4.50 -21.19 12.28
N VAL A 444 5.25 -20.19 11.84
CA VAL A 444 4.72 -19.05 11.07
C VAL A 444 4.43 -19.48 9.63
N ALA A 445 5.33 -20.25 9.04
CA ALA A 445 5.17 -20.78 7.69
C ALA A 445 3.99 -21.78 7.59
N ASP A 446 3.71 -22.55 8.65
CA ASP A 446 2.56 -23.46 8.70
C ASP A 446 1.20 -22.75 8.77
N ARG A 447 1.16 -21.55 9.35
CA ARG A 447 -0.06 -20.73 9.37
C ARG A 447 -0.34 -20.02 8.03
N ARG A 448 0.61 -20.07 7.08
CA ARG A 448 0.50 -19.50 5.74
C ARG A 448 -0.03 -20.51 4.72
N ARG A 449 -0.37 -21.70 5.16
CA ARG A 449 -1.07 -22.75 4.40
C ARG A 449 -2.57 -22.73 4.72
#